data_f571c5f7004c5f007196e0e176db6053
#
_entry.id   f571c5f7004c5f007196e0e176db6053
#
_cell.length_a   1.000
_cell.length_b   1.000
_cell.length_c   1.000
_cell.angle_alpha   90.00
_cell.angle_beta   90.00
_cell.angle_gamma   90.00
#
_symmetry.space_group_name_H-M   'P 1'
#
loop_
_entity.id
_entity.type
_entity.pdbx_description
1 polymer ?
#
loop_
_entity_poly.entity_id
_entity_poly.type
_entity_poly.pdbx_seq_one_letter_code
_entity_poly.pdbx_strand_id
1 'polypeptide(L)'
;MIWDKLEPIINRLEDDHTTDDWRRLFDKWAGHTWHDHEAPSELTSVLIVDANAVTTDGTQDLDALHTLLKDHVRSSISDLYLVSLFPHQVKPTDTAVNPRIRLFEDLGRFHDEFDLMYEMTPDVYNELQVDLLDETDAFIERLAQGATKVRVHVQSFRGMPEERIKHVLELWQLILHHYKPHGQLVLAYEGDADRTGSYFEVADVICHFDLASHTLLAFAQGNAKGLTEWADRIEAPGDGKTYFNFLSSPERDPFEKNLLEPSVDMLLAAHSVLFSLQGIPAVDYRTLLGVTTPVERAALVQELKTDPYRLQVFSGILSQLNVKRTHTAFSPYAEQRIVATDKRVFTVERSGGGETLLLYTNVSDDRVVIAASGTNLFTGEWVEAVVLEAYDFMWLKQE
;
A
#
# COMPACT_ATOMS: atom_id res chain seq x y z
N MET A 1 17.33 -13.70 -23.96
CA MET A 1 17.87 -12.52 -23.20
C MET A 1 16.71 -11.55 -22.97
N ILE A 2 16.77 -10.71 -21.95
CA ILE A 2 15.71 -9.71 -21.69
C ILE A 2 15.48 -8.82 -22.92
N TRP A 3 16.56 -8.52 -23.65
CA TRP A 3 16.53 -7.67 -24.83
C TRP A 3 15.53 -8.13 -25.88
N ASP A 4 15.38 -9.42 -26.13
CA ASP A 4 14.44 -9.96 -27.10
C ASP A 4 12.96 -9.64 -26.76
N LYS A 5 12.69 -9.36 -25.47
CA LYS A 5 11.37 -8.95 -24.97
C LYS A 5 11.20 -7.43 -24.95
N LEU A 6 12.27 -6.68 -24.68
CA LEU A 6 12.24 -5.21 -24.58
C LEU A 6 12.20 -4.54 -25.94
N GLU A 7 12.99 -4.99 -26.90
CA GLU A 7 13.11 -4.37 -28.22
C GLU A 7 11.75 -4.18 -28.95
N PRO A 8 10.83 -5.17 -28.94
CA PRO A 8 9.51 -4.97 -29.54
C PRO A 8 8.66 -3.87 -28.86
N ILE A 9 8.82 -3.68 -27.54
CA ILE A 9 8.10 -2.65 -26.80
C ILE A 9 8.73 -1.29 -27.08
N ILE A 10 10.05 -1.18 -26.99
CA ILE A 10 10.80 0.04 -27.28
C ILE A 10 10.45 0.56 -28.67
N ASN A 11 10.35 -0.31 -29.67
CA ASN A 11 9.98 0.07 -31.04
C ASN A 11 8.55 0.62 -31.15
N ARG A 12 7.66 0.29 -30.20
CA ARG A 12 6.28 0.82 -30.12
C ARG A 12 6.17 2.15 -29.38
N LEU A 13 7.21 2.54 -28.62
CA LEU A 13 7.20 3.78 -27.84
C LEU A 13 7.29 5.03 -28.71
N GLU A 14 7.70 4.90 -29.99
CA GLU A 14 7.92 6.04 -30.90
C GLU A 14 8.81 7.10 -30.25
N ASP A 15 9.91 6.64 -29.66
CA ASP A 15 10.90 7.45 -28.96
C ASP A 15 11.97 7.96 -29.92
N ASP A 16 12.55 9.13 -29.64
CA ASP A 16 13.63 9.73 -30.43
C ASP A 16 14.99 9.02 -30.24
N HIS A 17 15.11 8.15 -29.22
CA HIS A 17 16.32 7.42 -28.92
C HIS A 17 16.53 6.20 -29.82
N THR A 18 17.80 5.93 -30.15
CA THR A 18 18.16 4.76 -30.94
C THR A 18 18.17 3.47 -30.11
N THR A 19 18.04 2.34 -30.78
CA THR A 19 18.21 1.01 -30.14
C THR A 19 19.55 0.89 -29.39
N ASP A 20 20.61 1.55 -29.89
CA ASP A 20 21.92 1.53 -29.25
C ASP A 20 21.95 2.39 -27.97
N ASP A 21 21.13 3.45 -27.86
CA ASP A 21 21.01 4.23 -26.62
C ASP A 21 20.36 3.38 -25.53
N TRP A 22 19.28 2.69 -25.86
CA TRP A 22 18.62 1.75 -24.95
C TRP A 22 19.54 0.60 -24.52
N ARG A 23 20.36 0.03 -25.43
CA ARG A 23 21.33 -1.00 -25.07
C ARG A 23 22.37 -0.49 -24.09
N ARG A 24 22.89 0.72 -24.30
CA ARG A 24 23.86 1.34 -23.38
C ARG A 24 23.28 1.55 -21.98
N LEU A 25 21.98 1.90 -21.89
CA LEU A 25 21.31 2.00 -20.61
C LEU A 25 21.35 0.66 -19.84
N PHE A 26 21.00 -0.45 -20.49
CA PHE A 26 21.02 -1.76 -19.84
C PHE A 26 22.44 -2.25 -19.54
N ASP A 27 23.42 -1.95 -20.41
CA ASP A 27 24.83 -2.27 -20.19
C ASP A 27 25.40 -1.55 -18.95
N LYS A 28 24.95 -0.32 -18.66
CA LYS A 28 25.27 0.42 -17.43
C LYS A 28 24.94 -0.38 -16.17
N TRP A 29 23.82 -1.10 -16.16
CA TRP A 29 23.32 -1.84 -15.01
C TRP A 29 23.70 -3.33 -15.00
N ALA A 30 24.33 -3.85 -16.04
CA ALA A 30 24.66 -5.27 -16.20
C ALA A 30 25.56 -5.85 -15.09
N GLY A 31 26.39 -5.00 -14.46
CA GLY A 31 27.29 -5.40 -13.36
C GLY A 31 26.72 -5.21 -11.96
N HIS A 32 25.48 -4.69 -11.82
CA HIS A 32 24.88 -4.44 -10.52
C HIS A 32 24.39 -5.74 -9.86
N THR A 33 24.59 -5.86 -8.54
CA THR A 33 24.10 -7.00 -7.76
C THR A 33 22.70 -6.68 -7.25
N TRP A 34 21.73 -7.47 -7.69
CA TRP A 34 20.32 -7.30 -7.32
C TRP A 34 19.99 -8.18 -6.12
N HIS A 35 19.41 -7.58 -5.09
CA HIS A 35 18.90 -8.33 -3.94
C HIS A 35 17.51 -8.85 -4.25
N ASP A 36 17.28 -10.12 -3.99
CA ASP A 36 15.97 -10.75 -4.13
C ASP A 36 15.14 -10.53 -2.84
N HIS A 37 13.84 -10.72 -2.93
CA HIS A 37 12.88 -10.59 -1.82
C HIS A 37 11.76 -11.62 -2.01
N GLU A 38 10.96 -11.82 -0.98
CA GLU A 38 9.86 -12.77 -1.03
C GLU A 38 8.65 -12.20 -1.76
N ALA A 39 7.87 -13.09 -2.39
CA ALA A 39 6.59 -12.71 -2.98
C ALA A 39 5.61 -12.26 -1.88
N PRO A 40 4.71 -11.29 -2.16
CA PRO A 40 3.70 -10.88 -1.19
C PRO A 40 2.83 -12.05 -0.72
N SER A 41 2.53 -12.07 0.57
CA SER A 41 1.77 -13.10 1.26
C SER A 41 0.86 -12.48 2.34
N GLU A 42 0.25 -13.32 3.17
CA GLU A 42 -0.46 -12.84 4.36
C GLU A 42 0.41 -12.01 5.31
N LEU A 43 1.73 -12.15 5.22
CA LEU A 43 2.68 -11.36 6.00
C LEU A 43 2.79 -9.92 5.52
N THR A 44 2.45 -9.65 4.25
CA THR A 44 2.64 -8.36 3.62
C THR A 44 1.66 -7.33 4.15
N SER A 45 2.20 -6.25 4.69
CA SER A 45 1.47 -5.06 5.13
C SER A 45 2.39 -3.85 5.03
N VAL A 46 1.89 -2.75 4.50
CA VAL A 46 2.68 -1.55 4.21
C VAL A 46 2.40 -0.47 5.25
N LEU A 47 3.44 0.19 5.74
CA LEU A 47 3.32 1.48 6.42
C LEU A 47 3.68 2.60 5.44
N ILE A 48 2.73 3.47 5.18
CA ILE A 48 2.98 4.74 4.48
C ILE A 48 3.58 5.69 5.50
N VAL A 49 4.80 6.17 5.29
CA VAL A 49 5.50 7.02 6.25
C VAL A 49 6.33 8.10 5.57
N ASP A 50 6.24 9.33 6.08
CA ASP A 50 7.07 10.43 5.63
C ASP A 50 8.51 10.26 6.17
N ALA A 51 9.49 10.26 5.29
CA ALA A 51 10.91 10.18 5.65
C ALA A 51 11.35 11.30 6.62
N ASN A 52 10.58 12.39 6.68
CA ASN A 52 10.81 13.53 7.58
C ASN A 52 9.93 13.52 8.84
N ALA A 53 9.20 12.42 9.10
CA ALA A 53 8.23 12.37 10.20
C ALA A 53 8.84 12.49 11.60
N VAL A 54 10.11 12.11 11.75
CA VAL A 54 10.80 12.06 13.04
C VAL A 54 11.99 12.99 13.08
N THR A 55 12.18 13.65 14.24
CA THR A 55 13.32 14.53 14.49
C THR A 55 14.12 14.07 15.71
N THR A 56 15.38 14.50 15.75
CA THR A 56 16.25 14.46 16.93
C THR A 56 16.85 15.86 17.09
N ASP A 57 16.68 16.48 18.26
CA ASP A 57 17.10 17.86 18.54
C ASP A 57 16.58 18.88 17.49
N GLY A 58 15.33 18.71 17.05
CA GLY A 58 14.66 19.56 16.05
C GLY A 58 15.15 19.38 14.62
N THR A 59 16.05 18.41 14.35
CA THR A 59 16.54 18.11 13.02
C THR A 59 15.94 16.76 12.54
N GLN A 60 15.48 16.73 11.29
CA GLN A 60 14.99 15.50 10.67
C GLN A 60 16.07 14.42 10.72
N ASP A 61 15.68 13.24 11.18
CA ASP A 61 16.60 12.13 11.49
C ASP A 61 16.04 10.80 10.98
N LEU A 62 16.59 10.33 9.87
CA LEU A 62 16.19 9.07 9.25
C LEU A 62 16.60 7.85 10.08
N ASP A 63 17.73 7.93 10.80
CA ASP A 63 18.16 6.88 11.71
C ASP A 63 17.21 6.75 12.92
N ALA A 64 16.73 7.89 13.42
CA ALA A 64 15.73 7.90 14.49
C ALA A 64 14.39 7.31 14.01
N LEU A 65 13.98 7.60 12.77
CA LEU A 65 12.81 6.99 12.16
C LEU A 65 13.01 5.46 12.01
N HIS A 66 14.14 5.03 11.44
CA HIS A 66 14.44 3.60 11.30
C HIS A 66 14.37 2.87 12.64
N THR A 67 15.03 3.41 13.67
CA THR A 67 15.02 2.83 15.02
C THR A 67 13.61 2.74 15.59
N LEU A 68 12.79 3.78 15.44
CA LEU A 68 11.40 3.77 15.88
C LEU A 68 10.60 2.65 15.19
N LEU A 69 10.71 2.54 13.87
CA LEU A 69 9.96 1.56 13.11
C LEU A 69 10.42 0.13 13.42
N LYS A 70 11.73 -0.10 13.50
CA LYS A 70 12.30 -1.39 13.87
C LYS A 70 11.81 -1.86 15.25
N ASP A 71 11.87 -0.98 16.26
CA ASP A 71 11.57 -1.33 17.64
C ASP A 71 10.07 -1.52 17.92
N HIS A 72 9.19 -0.84 17.15
CA HIS A 72 7.78 -0.77 17.50
C HIS A 72 6.81 -1.34 16.45
N VAL A 73 7.19 -1.41 15.17
CA VAL A 73 6.24 -1.85 14.12
C VAL A 73 6.73 -3.04 13.28
N ARG A 74 8.04 -3.33 13.25
CA ARG A 74 8.65 -4.38 12.39
C ARG A 74 8.00 -5.76 12.56
N SER A 75 7.54 -6.08 13.77
CA SER A 75 6.87 -7.37 14.03
C SER A 75 5.52 -7.52 13.35
N SER A 76 4.88 -6.41 12.97
CA SER A 76 3.52 -6.39 12.41
C SER A 76 3.47 -5.88 10.96
N ILE A 77 4.47 -5.11 10.55
CA ILE A 77 4.57 -4.47 9.23
C ILE A 77 5.84 -4.95 8.55
N SER A 78 5.70 -5.41 7.31
CA SER A 78 6.79 -5.97 6.50
C SER A 78 7.40 -4.95 5.55
N ASP A 79 6.61 -3.97 5.11
CA ASP A 79 6.96 -3.07 4.02
C ASP A 79 6.81 -1.60 4.42
N LEU A 80 7.64 -0.74 3.84
CA LEU A 80 7.54 0.71 4.00
C LEU A 80 7.34 1.39 2.66
N TYR A 81 6.33 2.23 2.57
CA TYR A 81 6.22 3.22 1.51
C TYR A 81 6.76 4.55 2.04
N LEU A 82 8.02 4.83 1.69
CA LEU A 82 8.72 6.04 2.10
C LEU A 82 8.34 7.20 1.17
N VAL A 83 7.55 8.14 1.67
CA VAL A 83 7.22 9.37 0.98
C VAL A 83 8.18 10.49 1.35
N SER A 84 8.21 11.56 0.55
CA SER A 84 9.13 12.71 0.73
C SER A 84 10.62 12.35 0.68
N LEU A 85 10.95 11.15 0.23
CA LEU A 85 12.34 10.71 0.10
C LEU A 85 13.05 11.44 -1.03
N PHE A 86 12.33 11.66 -2.15
CA PHE A 86 12.84 12.34 -3.33
C PHE A 86 12.15 13.70 -3.48
N PRO A 87 12.87 14.78 -3.83
CA PRO A 87 12.25 16.07 -4.04
C PRO A 87 11.30 16.04 -5.25
N HIS A 88 10.07 16.48 -5.05
CA HIS A 88 9.03 16.51 -6.08
C HIS A 88 9.27 17.48 -7.25
N GLN A 89 10.37 18.22 -7.27
CA GLN A 89 10.61 19.31 -8.22
C GLN A 89 12.09 19.54 -8.51
N VAL A 90 12.78 18.55 -9.06
CA VAL A 90 14.12 18.82 -9.58
C VAL A 90 14.19 18.25 -11.00
N LYS A 91 14.74 19.06 -11.92
CA LYS A 91 14.91 18.69 -13.32
C LYS A 91 15.57 17.29 -13.42
N PRO A 92 15.28 16.51 -14.49
CA PRO A 92 15.79 15.14 -14.68
C PRO A 92 17.31 15.00 -14.62
N THR A 93 18.06 16.09 -14.66
CA THR A 93 19.53 16.11 -14.54
C THR A 93 20.04 16.14 -13.10
N ASP A 94 19.15 16.34 -12.12
CA ASP A 94 19.51 16.32 -10.72
C ASP A 94 18.81 15.11 -10.08
N THR A 95 19.54 14.01 -9.97
CA THR A 95 19.27 12.92 -9.02
C THR A 95 19.45 13.42 -7.57
N ALA A 96 19.04 14.66 -7.31
CA ALA A 96 19.13 15.29 -6.02
C ALA A 96 18.08 14.66 -5.10
N VAL A 97 18.48 13.58 -4.51
CA VAL A 97 17.94 13.11 -3.25
C VAL A 97 17.86 14.30 -2.31
N ASN A 98 16.84 14.31 -1.48
CA ASN A 98 16.80 15.23 -0.37
C ASN A 98 18.24 15.38 0.15
N PRO A 99 18.91 16.54 0.00
CA PRO A 99 20.34 16.69 0.30
C PRO A 99 20.69 16.39 1.76
N ARG A 100 19.68 16.13 2.60
CA ARG A 100 19.80 15.70 4.00
C ARG A 100 19.90 14.18 4.15
N ILE A 101 19.62 13.39 3.09
CA ILE A 101 19.71 11.92 3.11
C ILE A 101 20.98 11.50 2.37
N ARG A 102 21.92 10.92 3.08
CA ARG A 102 23.05 10.20 2.50
C ARG A 102 22.57 8.86 1.97
N LEU A 103 22.13 8.86 0.74
CA LEU A 103 21.21 7.93 0.09
C LEU A 103 21.44 6.44 0.27
N PHE A 104 22.61 5.95 0.06
CA PHE A 104 22.84 4.51 -0.03
C PHE A 104 23.12 3.86 1.33
N GLU A 105 23.83 4.56 2.21
CA GLU A 105 24.16 4.03 3.55
C GLU A 105 22.95 4.09 4.47
N ASP A 106 22.14 5.16 4.38
CA ASP A 106 20.98 5.34 5.27
C ASP A 106 19.81 4.44 4.87
N LEU A 107 19.60 4.22 3.56
CA LEU A 107 18.54 3.33 3.08
C LEU A 107 18.91 1.84 3.21
N GLY A 108 20.20 1.48 3.19
CA GLY A 108 20.65 0.11 3.38
C GLY A 108 20.10 -0.53 4.65
N ARG A 109 20.02 0.23 5.75
CA ARG A 109 19.48 -0.24 7.03
C ARG A 109 17.98 -0.55 6.96
N PHE A 110 17.21 0.23 6.19
CA PHE A 110 15.79 -0.07 6.00
C PHE A 110 15.60 -1.34 5.19
N HIS A 111 16.46 -1.61 4.20
CA HIS A 111 16.41 -2.84 3.40
C HIS A 111 16.67 -4.11 4.19
N ASP A 112 17.52 -4.03 5.21
CA ASP A 112 17.83 -5.17 6.07
C ASP A 112 16.60 -5.61 6.90
N GLU A 113 15.62 -4.72 7.08
CA GLU A 113 14.48 -4.95 7.97
C GLU A 113 13.13 -4.92 7.24
N PHE A 114 12.99 -4.18 6.13
CA PHE A 114 11.72 -3.95 5.45
C PHE A 114 11.89 -4.02 3.93
N ASP A 115 10.86 -4.48 3.25
CA ASP A 115 10.71 -4.25 1.81
C ASP A 115 10.32 -2.79 1.55
N LEU A 116 10.91 -2.18 0.52
CA LEU A 116 10.70 -0.76 0.26
C LEU A 116 9.85 -0.51 -0.99
N MET A 117 8.86 0.36 -0.84
CA MET A 117 8.11 0.94 -1.95
C MET A 117 8.57 2.38 -2.17
N TYR A 118 8.93 2.70 -3.40
CA TYR A 118 9.25 4.05 -3.83
C TYR A 118 8.23 4.57 -4.84
N GLU A 119 8.12 5.88 -4.88
CA GLU A 119 7.29 6.56 -5.86
C GLU A 119 8.09 6.95 -7.09
N MET A 120 7.49 6.75 -8.24
CA MET A 120 7.95 7.22 -9.53
C MET A 120 6.90 8.17 -10.09
N THR A 121 7.24 9.44 -10.15
CA THR A 121 6.40 10.48 -10.75
C THR A 121 7.16 11.06 -11.91
N PRO A 122 6.96 10.56 -13.14
CA PRO A 122 7.59 11.11 -14.33
C PRO A 122 7.32 12.62 -14.42
N ASP A 123 8.36 13.42 -14.54
CA ASP A 123 8.23 14.89 -14.52
C ASP A 123 7.72 15.41 -15.87
N VAL A 124 6.41 15.54 -15.95
CA VAL A 124 5.70 16.15 -17.11
C VAL A 124 5.41 17.62 -16.87
N TYR A 125 5.95 18.25 -15.83
CA TYR A 125 5.62 19.64 -15.46
C TYR A 125 6.16 20.72 -16.41
N ASN A 126 7.09 20.37 -17.29
CA ASN A 126 7.52 21.25 -18.35
C ASN A 126 6.94 20.77 -19.69
N GLU A 127 6.49 21.67 -20.55
CA GLU A 127 6.02 21.45 -21.91
C GLU A 127 7.04 20.73 -22.84
N LEU A 128 8.12 20.22 -22.26
CA LEU A 128 9.16 19.39 -22.87
C LEU A 128 8.70 17.94 -22.82
N GLN A 129 8.87 17.22 -23.89
CA GLN A 129 8.63 15.76 -23.96
C GLN A 129 9.37 15.05 -22.84
N VAL A 130 8.67 14.12 -22.16
CA VAL A 130 9.29 13.21 -21.20
C VAL A 130 10.37 12.41 -21.94
N ASP A 131 11.62 12.52 -21.50
CA ASP A 131 12.69 11.67 -21.99
C ASP A 131 12.53 10.27 -21.35
N LEU A 132 11.99 9.34 -22.15
CA LEU A 132 11.69 7.99 -21.65
C LEU A 132 12.95 7.19 -21.30
N LEU A 133 14.08 7.50 -21.92
CA LEU A 133 15.34 6.84 -21.62
C LEU A 133 15.84 7.25 -20.23
N ASP A 134 15.82 8.56 -19.95
CA ASP A 134 16.20 9.12 -18.64
C ASP A 134 15.26 8.66 -17.53
N GLU A 135 13.94 8.65 -17.77
CA GLU A 135 12.95 8.15 -16.81
C GLU A 135 13.10 6.65 -16.55
N THR A 136 13.47 5.87 -17.58
CA THR A 136 13.72 4.44 -17.39
C THR A 136 15.03 4.21 -16.63
N ASP A 137 16.06 5.01 -16.85
CA ASP A 137 17.29 4.96 -16.05
C ASP A 137 16.98 5.28 -14.57
N ALA A 138 16.20 6.32 -14.31
CA ALA A 138 15.75 6.66 -12.96
C ALA A 138 14.90 5.54 -12.33
N PHE A 139 14.05 4.87 -13.10
CA PHE A 139 13.29 3.71 -12.64
C PHE A 139 14.23 2.56 -12.21
N ILE A 140 15.21 2.22 -13.05
CA ILE A 140 16.19 1.16 -12.71
C ILE A 140 17.03 1.57 -11.50
N GLU A 141 17.39 2.85 -11.38
CA GLU A 141 18.08 3.38 -10.21
C GLU A 141 17.29 3.17 -8.91
N ARG A 142 15.95 3.37 -8.90
CA ARG A 142 15.09 3.05 -7.74
C ARG A 142 15.19 1.58 -7.35
N LEU A 143 15.21 0.68 -8.35
CA LEU A 143 15.37 -0.76 -8.10
C LEU A 143 16.75 -1.08 -7.51
N ALA A 144 17.80 -0.42 -8.00
CA ALA A 144 19.16 -0.56 -7.49
C ALA A 144 19.30 0.01 -6.07
N GLN A 145 18.54 1.06 -5.74
CA GLN A 145 18.42 1.60 -4.39
C GLN A 145 17.53 0.73 -3.47
N GLY A 146 17.05 -0.42 -3.97
CA GLY A 146 16.41 -1.48 -3.22
C GLY A 146 14.90 -1.48 -3.26
N ALA A 147 14.25 -0.69 -4.10
CA ALA A 147 12.81 -0.82 -4.29
C ALA A 147 12.43 -2.26 -4.64
N THR A 148 11.50 -2.81 -3.89
CA THR A 148 10.81 -4.06 -4.22
C THR A 148 9.44 -3.78 -4.83
N LYS A 149 8.93 -2.59 -4.58
CA LYS A 149 7.69 -2.07 -5.16
C LYS A 149 7.93 -0.67 -5.70
N VAL A 150 7.42 -0.38 -6.89
CA VAL A 150 7.47 0.96 -7.47
C VAL A 150 6.05 1.44 -7.78
N ARG A 151 5.64 2.52 -7.11
CA ARG A 151 4.34 3.14 -7.31
C ARG A 151 4.45 4.20 -8.40
N VAL A 152 3.62 4.10 -9.43
CA VAL A 152 3.60 5.01 -10.58
C VAL A 152 2.23 5.68 -10.69
N HIS A 153 2.21 7.00 -10.78
CA HIS A 153 0.99 7.76 -11.03
C HIS A 153 0.71 7.88 -12.52
N VAL A 154 -0.42 7.34 -12.98
CA VAL A 154 -0.84 7.45 -14.39
C VAL A 154 -1.05 8.92 -14.79
N GLN A 155 -1.60 9.72 -13.88
CA GLN A 155 -1.85 11.15 -14.11
C GLN A 155 -0.58 11.98 -14.31
N SER A 156 0.59 11.46 -13.92
CA SER A 156 1.87 12.13 -14.18
C SER A 156 2.28 12.11 -15.65
N PHE A 157 1.76 11.19 -16.45
CA PHE A 157 1.95 11.14 -17.91
C PHE A 157 1.04 12.10 -18.70
N ARG A 158 0.88 13.33 -18.21
CA ARG A 158 0.00 14.33 -18.82
C ARG A 158 0.32 14.56 -20.29
N GLY A 159 -0.72 14.50 -21.15
CA GLY A 159 -0.60 14.72 -22.60
C GLY A 159 -0.10 13.50 -23.38
N MET A 160 0.33 12.43 -22.72
CA MET A 160 0.68 11.19 -23.39
C MET A 160 -0.58 10.36 -23.69
N PRO A 161 -0.73 9.81 -24.91
CA PRO A 161 -1.83 8.89 -25.23
C PRO A 161 -1.82 7.67 -24.31
N GLU A 162 -3.00 7.19 -23.89
CA GLU A 162 -3.14 6.06 -22.97
C GLU A 162 -2.42 4.79 -23.46
N GLU A 163 -2.49 4.51 -24.75
CA GLU A 163 -1.81 3.36 -25.36
C GLU A 163 -0.28 3.45 -25.15
N ARG A 164 0.29 4.65 -25.33
CA ARG A 164 1.72 4.88 -25.10
C ARG A 164 2.08 4.76 -23.61
N ILE A 165 1.21 5.24 -22.71
CA ILE A 165 1.39 5.03 -21.26
C ILE A 165 1.44 3.53 -20.94
N LYS A 166 0.53 2.74 -21.50
CA LYS A 166 0.53 1.28 -21.32
C LYS A 166 1.81 0.63 -21.83
N HIS A 167 2.38 1.07 -22.96
CA HIS A 167 3.67 0.56 -23.44
C HIS A 167 4.84 0.92 -22.50
N VAL A 168 4.84 2.12 -21.91
CA VAL A 168 5.84 2.49 -20.88
C VAL A 168 5.72 1.61 -19.64
N LEU A 169 4.51 1.40 -19.17
CA LEU A 169 4.26 0.55 -18.00
C LEU A 169 4.62 -0.92 -18.26
N GLU A 170 4.30 -1.44 -19.46
CA GLU A 170 4.72 -2.78 -19.90
C GLU A 170 6.25 -2.92 -19.90
N LEU A 171 6.96 -1.90 -20.42
CA LEU A 171 8.42 -1.85 -20.41
C LEU A 171 8.95 -1.90 -18.97
N TRP A 172 8.44 -1.04 -18.09
CA TRP A 172 8.91 -0.96 -16.71
C TRP A 172 8.56 -2.22 -15.91
N GLN A 173 7.41 -2.83 -16.13
CA GLN A 173 7.04 -4.10 -15.51
C GLN A 173 8.01 -5.23 -15.92
N LEU A 174 8.36 -5.33 -17.21
CA LEU A 174 9.35 -6.31 -17.69
C LEU A 174 10.74 -6.07 -17.10
N ILE A 175 11.18 -4.82 -16.98
CA ILE A 175 12.44 -4.44 -16.37
C ILE A 175 12.42 -4.82 -14.87
N LEU A 176 11.35 -4.46 -14.18
CA LEU A 176 11.17 -4.79 -12.77
C LEU A 176 11.29 -6.29 -12.53
N HIS A 177 10.51 -7.09 -13.24
CA HIS A 177 10.52 -8.55 -13.08
C HIS A 177 11.83 -9.21 -13.54
N HIS A 178 12.60 -8.54 -14.39
CA HIS A 178 13.94 -9.02 -14.74
C HIS A 178 14.94 -8.87 -13.60
N TYR A 179 14.94 -7.72 -12.96
CA TYR A 179 15.88 -7.40 -11.88
C TYR A 179 15.38 -7.84 -10.50
N LYS A 180 14.06 -7.86 -10.31
CA LYS A 180 13.36 -8.23 -9.08
C LYS A 180 12.21 -9.17 -9.43
N PRO A 181 12.41 -10.49 -9.45
CA PRO A 181 11.40 -11.46 -9.92
C PRO A 181 10.06 -11.39 -9.19
N HIS A 182 10.08 -11.00 -7.90
CA HIS A 182 8.89 -10.82 -7.08
C HIS A 182 8.51 -9.33 -6.88
N GLY A 183 9.18 -8.43 -7.59
CA GLY A 183 8.90 -7.00 -7.58
C GLY A 183 7.50 -6.69 -8.11
N GLN A 184 6.93 -5.57 -7.64
CA GLN A 184 5.58 -5.18 -8.01
C GLN A 184 5.53 -3.77 -8.57
N LEU A 185 4.97 -3.64 -9.77
CA LEU A 185 4.58 -2.34 -10.32
C LEU A 185 3.20 -1.99 -9.76
N VAL A 186 3.16 -0.97 -8.90
CA VAL A 186 1.96 -0.49 -8.22
C VAL A 186 1.43 0.73 -8.96
N LEU A 187 0.22 0.66 -9.48
CA LEU A 187 -0.34 1.72 -10.28
C LEU A 187 -1.32 2.58 -9.47
N ALA A 188 -1.04 3.87 -9.39
CA ALA A 188 -1.95 4.89 -8.89
C ALA A 188 -2.74 5.47 -10.07
N TYR A 189 -3.98 5.01 -10.23
CA TYR A 189 -4.90 5.47 -11.25
C TYR A 189 -6.17 6.03 -10.61
N GLU A 190 -6.33 7.34 -10.69
CA GLU A 190 -7.54 8.06 -10.23
C GLU A 190 -8.43 8.40 -11.44
N GLY A 191 -9.02 7.40 -12.07
CA GLY A 191 -9.85 7.56 -13.26
C GLY A 191 -11.14 6.77 -13.16
N ASP A 192 -11.73 6.50 -14.32
CA ASP A 192 -12.96 5.73 -14.42
C ASP A 192 -12.76 4.29 -13.90
N ALA A 193 -13.60 3.88 -12.94
CA ALA A 193 -13.54 2.57 -12.33
C ALA A 193 -13.68 1.44 -13.38
N ASP A 194 -14.49 1.64 -14.43
CA ASP A 194 -14.69 0.67 -15.49
C ASP A 194 -13.41 0.43 -16.33
N ARG A 195 -12.42 1.33 -16.25
CA ARG A 195 -11.14 1.24 -16.95
C ARG A 195 -10.01 0.68 -16.09
N THR A 196 -10.19 0.64 -14.78
CA THR A 196 -9.18 0.20 -13.82
C THR A 196 -8.70 -1.22 -14.12
N GLY A 197 -9.62 -2.14 -14.42
CA GLY A 197 -9.32 -3.53 -14.75
C GLY A 197 -8.38 -3.69 -15.95
N SER A 198 -8.45 -2.79 -16.94
CA SER A 198 -7.60 -2.84 -18.14
C SER A 198 -6.12 -2.57 -17.86
N TYR A 199 -5.79 -1.97 -16.71
CA TYR A 199 -4.41 -1.72 -16.32
C TYR A 199 -3.73 -2.93 -15.66
N PHE A 200 -4.48 -3.97 -15.28
CA PHE A 200 -3.86 -5.23 -14.84
C PHE A 200 -3.06 -5.94 -15.95
N GLU A 201 -3.23 -5.56 -17.19
CA GLU A 201 -2.37 -6.05 -18.29
C GLU A 201 -0.91 -5.60 -18.12
N VAL A 202 -0.68 -4.41 -17.53
CA VAL A 202 0.62 -3.73 -17.46
C VAL A 202 1.03 -3.32 -16.02
N ALA A 203 0.31 -3.78 -15.01
CA ALA A 203 0.62 -3.56 -13.61
C ALA A 203 0.38 -4.82 -12.79
N ASP A 204 1.04 -4.95 -11.65
CA ASP A 204 0.87 -6.08 -10.73
C ASP A 204 -0.14 -5.75 -9.64
N VAL A 205 -0.20 -4.46 -9.27
CA VAL A 205 -1.02 -3.95 -8.17
C VAL A 205 -1.68 -2.64 -8.59
N ILE A 206 -2.96 -2.48 -8.28
CA ILE A 206 -3.70 -1.24 -8.55
C ILE A 206 -4.23 -0.65 -7.25
N CYS A 207 -4.07 0.67 -7.07
CA CYS A 207 -4.50 1.41 -5.90
C CYS A 207 -6.04 1.56 -5.84
N HIS A 208 -6.64 1.22 -4.70
CA HIS A 208 -8.07 1.43 -4.42
C HIS A 208 -8.31 2.81 -3.78
N PHE A 209 -8.43 3.84 -4.59
CA PHE A 209 -8.68 5.21 -4.12
C PHE A 209 -10.09 5.41 -3.55
N ASP A 210 -11.07 4.64 -4.00
CA ASP A 210 -12.48 4.79 -3.60
C ASP A 210 -12.79 4.14 -2.24
N LEU A 211 -11.94 3.23 -1.75
CA LEU A 211 -12.15 2.52 -0.48
C LEU A 211 -12.39 3.48 0.69
N ALA A 212 -11.55 4.51 0.81
CA ALA A 212 -11.67 5.48 1.90
C ALA A 212 -13.02 6.20 1.89
N SER A 213 -13.47 6.64 0.71
CA SER A 213 -14.74 7.37 0.53
C SER A 213 -15.94 6.49 0.86
N HIS A 214 -15.95 5.24 0.38
CA HIS A 214 -17.02 4.28 0.70
C HIS A 214 -17.06 3.90 2.17
N THR A 215 -15.88 3.73 2.78
CA THR A 215 -15.78 3.46 4.22
C THR A 215 -16.30 4.65 5.04
N LEU A 216 -15.84 5.88 4.75
CA LEU A 216 -16.32 7.10 5.41
C LEU A 216 -17.84 7.24 5.34
N LEU A 217 -18.40 7.03 4.15
CA LEU A 217 -19.85 7.13 3.94
C LEU A 217 -20.62 6.08 4.73
N ALA A 218 -20.09 4.84 4.80
CA ALA A 218 -20.71 3.77 5.58
C ALA A 218 -20.78 4.11 7.07
N PHE A 219 -19.69 4.60 7.66
CA PHE A 219 -19.64 5.02 9.06
C PHE A 219 -20.50 6.25 9.31
N ALA A 220 -20.47 7.26 8.43
CA ALA A 220 -21.29 8.46 8.58
C ALA A 220 -22.80 8.18 8.53
N GLN A 221 -23.22 7.14 7.83
CA GLN A 221 -24.61 6.74 7.69
C GLN A 221 -25.04 5.60 8.63
N GLY A 222 -24.11 4.96 9.33
CA GLY A 222 -24.35 3.73 10.09
C GLY A 222 -24.90 2.60 9.18
N ASN A 223 -24.45 2.56 7.90
CA ASN A 223 -25.02 1.69 6.89
C ASN A 223 -23.98 1.22 5.88
N ALA A 224 -23.67 -0.06 5.91
CA ALA A 224 -22.66 -0.70 5.07
C ALA A 224 -23.12 -0.98 3.62
N LYS A 225 -24.40 -0.73 3.27
CA LYS A 225 -24.95 -1.14 1.97
C LYS A 225 -24.14 -0.61 0.79
N GLY A 226 -23.81 0.69 0.79
CA GLY A 226 -23.03 1.29 -0.30
C GLY A 226 -21.61 0.72 -0.42
N LEU A 227 -20.96 0.47 0.72
CA LEU A 227 -19.64 -0.18 0.78
C LEU A 227 -19.72 -1.64 0.29
N THR A 228 -20.77 -2.37 0.69
CA THR A 228 -21.03 -3.75 0.25
C THR A 228 -21.25 -3.82 -1.26
N GLU A 229 -22.10 -2.96 -1.81
CA GLU A 229 -22.38 -2.89 -3.25
C GLU A 229 -21.16 -2.47 -4.08
N TRP A 230 -20.30 -1.61 -3.55
CA TRP A 230 -19.05 -1.25 -4.19
C TRP A 230 -18.08 -2.43 -4.17
N ALA A 231 -17.86 -3.04 -3.01
CA ALA A 231 -16.91 -4.15 -2.87
C ALA A 231 -17.31 -5.39 -3.68
N ASP A 232 -18.61 -5.66 -3.84
CA ASP A 232 -19.15 -6.77 -4.65
C ASP A 232 -18.92 -6.57 -6.15
N ARG A 233 -18.73 -5.33 -6.60
CA ARG A 233 -18.43 -4.98 -8.01
C ARG A 233 -16.95 -4.95 -8.33
N ILE A 234 -16.07 -5.05 -7.34
CA ILE A 234 -14.64 -5.09 -7.59
C ILE A 234 -14.32 -6.35 -8.38
N GLU A 235 -13.72 -6.17 -9.55
CA GLU A 235 -13.28 -7.30 -10.36
C GLU A 235 -12.19 -8.09 -9.65
N ALA A 236 -12.27 -9.42 -9.69
CA ALA A 236 -11.19 -10.26 -9.19
C ALA A 236 -9.96 -10.05 -10.09
N PRO A 237 -8.81 -9.63 -9.53
CA PRO A 237 -7.59 -9.51 -10.30
C PRO A 237 -7.16 -10.89 -10.82
N GLY A 238 -6.50 -10.95 -11.97
CA GLY A 238 -5.94 -12.19 -12.51
C GLY A 238 -4.83 -12.78 -11.63
N ASP A 239 -4.32 -13.94 -12.02
CA ASP A 239 -3.24 -14.63 -11.32
C ASP A 239 -2.01 -13.73 -11.11
N GLY A 240 -1.53 -13.67 -9.89
CA GLY A 240 -0.38 -12.84 -9.50
C GLY A 240 -0.65 -11.35 -9.46
N LYS A 241 -1.90 -10.91 -9.60
CA LYS A 241 -2.35 -9.52 -9.54
C LYS A 241 -3.15 -9.28 -8.26
N THR A 242 -3.11 -8.03 -7.77
CA THR A 242 -3.87 -7.68 -6.57
C THR A 242 -4.11 -6.17 -6.46
N TYR A 243 -4.73 -5.75 -5.37
CA TYR A 243 -5.00 -4.35 -5.07
C TYR A 243 -4.10 -3.81 -3.96
N PHE A 244 -3.92 -2.49 -3.94
CA PHE A 244 -3.29 -1.76 -2.85
C PHE A 244 -4.37 -0.98 -2.11
N ASN A 245 -4.70 -1.44 -0.91
CA ASN A 245 -5.80 -0.92 -0.11
C ASN A 245 -5.30 0.06 0.94
N PHE A 246 -5.91 1.24 1.05
CA PHE A 246 -5.58 2.25 2.03
C PHE A 246 -6.80 3.12 2.37
N LEU A 247 -6.82 3.66 3.59
CA LEU A 247 -7.82 4.65 4.03
C LEU A 247 -7.27 6.07 3.95
N SER A 248 -5.95 6.22 4.02
CA SER A 248 -5.23 7.49 3.87
C SER A 248 -4.06 7.32 2.91
N SER A 249 -3.72 8.34 2.17
CA SER A 249 -2.58 8.35 1.27
C SER A 249 -1.80 9.66 1.42
N PRO A 250 -0.57 9.76 0.91
CA PRO A 250 0.22 10.99 1.00
C PRO A 250 -0.49 12.22 0.41
N GLU A 251 -1.33 11.99 -0.60
CA GLU A 251 -2.04 13.04 -1.34
C GLU A 251 -3.33 13.49 -0.63
N ARG A 252 -3.76 12.79 0.43
CA ARG A 252 -5.04 13.02 1.12
C ARG A 252 -4.83 13.24 2.61
N ASP A 253 -5.77 13.92 3.24
CA ASP A 253 -5.81 14.04 4.69
C ASP A 253 -5.95 12.67 5.37
N PRO A 254 -5.44 12.50 6.60
CA PRO A 254 -5.69 11.32 7.41
C PRO A 254 -7.17 11.01 7.51
N PHE A 255 -7.53 9.72 7.45
CA PHE A 255 -8.90 9.23 7.42
C PHE A 255 -9.74 9.78 8.60
N GLU A 256 -9.15 9.80 9.78
CA GLU A 256 -9.80 10.27 11.02
C GLU A 256 -10.23 11.74 10.97
N LYS A 257 -9.56 12.60 10.20
CA LYS A 257 -9.97 14.01 10.04
C LYS A 257 -11.30 14.17 9.32
N ASN A 258 -11.72 13.16 8.58
CA ASN A 258 -12.98 13.17 7.84
C ASN A 258 -14.12 12.49 8.60
N LEU A 259 -13.83 11.86 9.75
CA LEU A 259 -14.83 11.31 10.65
C LEU A 259 -15.34 12.39 11.61
N LEU A 260 -16.63 12.35 11.89
CA LEU A 260 -17.21 13.19 12.92
C LEU A 260 -16.97 12.55 14.30
N GLU A 261 -16.18 13.21 15.15
CA GLU A 261 -15.84 12.72 16.50
C GLU A 261 -15.29 11.26 16.50
N PRO A 262 -14.14 10.97 15.86
CA PRO A 262 -13.64 9.63 15.72
C PRO A 262 -13.31 9.01 17.10
N SER A 263 -13.96 7.87 17.43
CA SER A 263 -13.61 7.05 18.58
C SER A 263 -12.50 6.04 18.20
N VAL A 264 -11.87 5.45 19.21
CA VAL A 264 -10.92 4.35 18.98
C VAL A 264 -11.62 3.19 18.25
N ASP A 265 -12.81 2.79 18.71
CA ASP A 265 -13.54 1.66 18.13
C ASP A 265 -13.87 1.92 16.67
N MET A 266 -14.31 3.14 16.32
CA MET A 266 -14.58 3.54 14.94
C MET A 266 -13.33 3.44 14.05
N LEU A 267 -12.15 3.85 14.54
CA LEU A 267 -10.90 3.73 13.79
C LEU A 267 -10.48 2.27 13.62
N LEU A 268 -10.63 1.45 14.67
CA LEU A 268 -10.31 0.02 14.61
C LEU A 268 -11.26 -0.73 13.69
N ALA A 269 -12.56 -0.40 13.71
CA ALA A 269 -13.54 -0.94 12.78
C ALA A 269 -13.23 -0.55 11.32
N ALA A 270 -12.83 0.71 11.06
CA ALA A 270 -12.43 1.13 9.72
C ALA A 270 -11.20 0.36 9.22
N HIS A 271 -10.22 0.09 10.11
CA HIS A 271 -9.07 -0.74 9.76
C HIS A 271 -9.44 -2.22 9.59
N SER A 272 -10.46 -2.72 10.31
CA SER A 272 -11.03 -4.05 10.05
C SER A 272 -11.63 -4.14 8.64
N VAL A 273 -12.33 -3.10 8.15
CA VAL A 273 -12.77 -3.03 6.74
C VAL A 273 -11.56 -3.11 5.80
N LEU A 274 -10.53 -2.28 6.05
CA LEU A 274 -9.31 -2.26 5.25
C LEU A 274 -8.64 -3.64 5.15
N PHE A 275 -8.49 -4.32 6.29
CA PHE A 275 -7.78 -5.61 6.36
C PHE A 275 -8.62 -6.79 5.86
N SER A 276 -9.94 -6.67 5.83
CA SER A 276 -10.82 -7.73 5.34
C SER A 276 -10.79 -7.89 3.82
N LEU A 277 -10.49 -6.84 3.08
CA LEU A 277 -10.51 -6.86 1.62
C LEU A 277 -9.28 -7.55 1.02
N GLN A 278 -9.48 -8.19 -0.15
CA GLN A 278 -8.40 -8.71 -0.95
C GLN A 278 -7.46 -7.60 -1.37
N GLY A 279 -6.17 -7.79 -1.13
CA GLY A 279 -5.15 -6.81 -1.49
C GLY A 279 -4.04 -6.70 -0.45
N ILE A 280 -3.09 -5.83 -0.74
CA ILE A 280 -2.02 -5.43 0.16
C ILE A 280 -2.53 -4.25 0.98
N PRO A 281 -2.73 -4.39 2.29
CA PRO A 281 -3.19 -3.29 3.12
C PRO A 281 -2.04 -2.34 3.45
N ALA A 282 -2.35 -1.04 3.40
CA ALA A 282 -1.43 0.02 3.80
C ALA A 282 -2.05 0.90 4.90
N VAL A 283 -1.28 1.09 5.96
CA VAL A 283 -1.64 1.94 7.10
C VAL A 283 -0.83 3.23 7.03
N ASP A 284 -1.49 4.36 7.25
CA ASP A 284 -0.81 5.65 7.30
C ASP A 284 -0.19 5.88 8.69
N TYR A 285 1.07 6.31 8.72
CA TYR A 285 1.78 6.58 9.96
C TYR A 285 1.10 7.65 10.82
N ARG A 286 0.40 8.60 10.19
CA ARG A 286 -0.33 9.67 10.87
C ARG A 286 -1.45 9.10 11.74
N THR A 287 -2.17 8.13 11.23
CA THR A 287 -3.20 7.40 12.00
C THR A 287 -2.57 6.46 13.02
N LEU A 288 -1.57 5.65 12.58
CA LEU A 288 -0.96 4.65 13.46
C LEU A 288 -0.23 5.26 14.66
N LEU A 289 0.54 6.33 14.42
CA LEU A 289 1.35 6.99 15.44
C LEU A 289 0.68 8.25 16.03
N GLY A 290 -0.43 8.71 15.45
CA GLY A 290 -1.14 9.92 15.87
C GLY A 290 -0.37 11.22 15.58
N VAL A 291 0.48 11.26 14.54
CA VAL A 291 1.35 12.40 14.22
C VAL A 291 0.99 13.01 12.89
N THR A 292 0.86 14.32 12.84
CA THR A 292 0.57 15.06 11.59
C THR A 292 1.70 16.01 11.17
N THR A 293 2.71 16.16 12.01
CA THR A 293 3.89 17.04 11.81
C THR A 293 5.14 16.30 12.28
N PRO A 294 6.34 16.67 11.82
CA PRO A 294 7.58 16.13 12.37
C PRO A 294 7.61 16.25 13.89
N VAL A 295 8.00 15.15 14.56
CA VAL A 295 7.96 15.02 16.02
C VAL A 295 9.27 14.48 16.55
N GLU A 296 9.67 14.93 17.73
CA GLU A 296 10.81 14.35 18.45
C GLU A 296 10.55 12.88 18.81
N ARG A 297 11.46 11.97 18.39
CA ARG A 297 11.34 10.53 18.62
C ARG A 297 11.05 10.19 20.09
N ALA A 298 11.79 10.83 21.01
CA ALA A 298 11.61 10.56 22.44
C ALA A 298 10.23 10.96 22.93
N ALA A 299 9.70 12.10 22.48
CA ALA A 299 8.35 12.55 22.82
C ALA A 299 7.29 11.59 22.28
N LEU A 300 7.41 11.18 20.98
CA LEU A 300 6.49 10.23 20.37
C LEU A 300 6.45 8.89 21.12
N VAL A 301 7.60 8.31 21.43
CA VAL A 301 7.68 7.04 22.18
C VAL A 301 7.04 7.19 23.56
N GLN A 302 7.21 8.35 24.21
CA GLN A 302 6.58 8.61 25.50
C GLN A 302 5.05 8.74 25.35
N GLU A 303 4.57 9.46 24.36
CA GLU A 303 3.12 9.63 24.10
C GLU A 303 2.44 8.31 23.76
N LEU A 304 3.06 7.46 22.93
CA LEU A 304 2.55 6.10 22.64
C LEU A 304 2.39 5.22 23.90
N LYS A 305 3.11 5.54 24.99
CA LYS A 305 3.01 4.81 26.27
C LYS A 305 2.04 5.42 27.26
N THR A 306 1.81 6.73 27.18
CA THR A 306 1.11 7.48 28.24
C THR A 306 -0.21 8.08 27.80
N ASP A 307 -0.44 8.31 26.51
CA ASP A 307 -1.74 8.74 25.97
C ASP A 307 -2.63 7.50 25.72
N PRO A 308 -3.74 7.32 26.49
CA PRO A 308 -4.59 6.15 26.36
C PRO A 308 -5.22 6.00 24.96
N TYR A 309 -5.59 7.10 24.33
CA TYR A 309 -6.21 7.08 22.99
C TYR A 309 -5.19 6.57 21.96
N ARG A 310 -4.00 7.16 21.92
CA ARG A 310 -2.93 6.77 20.99
C ARG A 310 -2.48 5.32 21.22
N LEU A 311 -2.30 4.93 22.47
CA LEU A 311 -1.93 3.55 22.81
C LEU A 311 -2.98 2.54 22.33
N GLN A 312 -4.26 2.83 22.49
CA GLN A 312 -5.34 1.93 22.06
C GLN A 312 -5.41 1.84 20.54
N VAL A 313 -5.33 2.95 19.79
CA VAL A 313 -5.30 2.95 18.32
C VAL A 313 -4.07 2.18 17.82
N PHE A 314 -2.89 2.52 18.32
CA PHE A 314 -1.63 1.88 17.93
C PHE A 314 -1.66 0.36 18.20
N SER A 315 -1.96 -0.05 19.43
CA SER A 315 -1.98 -1.47 19.80
C SER A 315 -3.11 -2.24 19.10
N GLY A 316 -4.26 -1.61 18.91
CA GLY A 316 -5.40 -2.22 18.23
C GLY A 316 -5.13 -2.50 16.74
N ILE A 317 -4.57 -1.54 16.01
CA ILE A 317 -4.18 -1.74 14.61
C ILE A 317 -3.09 -2.82 14.50
N LEU A 318 -2.05 -2.77 15.34
CA LEU A 318 -1.00 -3.80 15.32
C LEU A 318 -1.54 -5.19 15.71
N SER A 319 -2.52 -5.26 16.61
CA SER A 319 -3.18 -6.52 16.96
C SER A 319 -3.91 -7.13 15.76
N GLN A 320 -4.66 -6.33 15.01
CA GLN A 320 -5.31 -6.79 13.77
C GLN A 320 -4.29 -7.29 12.74
N LEU A 321 -3.21 -6.54 12.52
CA LEU A 321 -2.14 -6.95 11.62
C LEU A 321 -1.47 -8.25 12.07
N ASN A 322 -1.23 -8.43 13.36
CA ASN A 322 -0.64 -9.65 13.91
C ASN A 322 -1.56 -10.88 13.74
N VAL A 323 -2.87 -10.72 13.93
CA VAL A 323 -3.84 -11.79 13.62
C VAL A 323 -3.85 -12.10 12.12
N LYS A 324 -3.90 -11.06 11.27
CA LYS A 324 -3.85 -11.22 9.81
C LYS A 324 -2.66 -12.08 9.37
N ARG A 325 -1.47 -11.83 9.90
CA ARG A 325 -0.21 -12.53 9.54
C ARG A 325 -0.20 -14.02 9.86
N THR A 326 -1.12 -14.52 10.65
CA THR A 326 -1.18 -15.93 11.06
C THR A 326 -2.18 -16.76 10.25
N HIS A 327 -2.84 -16.14 9.27
CA HIS A 327 -3.90 -16.79 8.48
C HIS A 327 -3.70 -16.58 6.98
N THR A 328 -3.48 -17.67 6.25
CA THR A 328 -3.22 -17.66 4.80
C THR A 328 -4.38 -17.14 3.96
N ALA A 329 -5.61 -17.19 4.47
CA ALA A 329 -6.77 -16.57 3.85
C ALA A 329 -6.67 -15.04 3.73
N PHE A 330 -5.76 -14.38 4.45
CA PHE A 330 -5.45 -12.97 4.26
C PHE A 330 -4.35 -12.69 3.21
N SER A 331 -3.83 -13.73 2.53
CA SER A 331 -2.94 -13.49 1.39
C SER A 331 -3.56 -12.50 0.41
N PRO A 332 -2.78 -11.57 -0.17
CA PRO A 332 -3.30 -10.60 -1.16
C PRO A 332 -3.94 -11.26 -2.38
N TYR A 333 -3.64 -12.53 -2.60
CA TYR A 333 -4.12 -13.33 -3.73
C TYR A 333 -5.23 -14.31 -3.34
N ALA A 334 -5.57 -14.42 -2.05
CA ALA A 334 -6.64 -15.30 -1.58
C ALA A 334 -8.01 -14.82 -2.09
N GLU A 335 -8.91 -15.75 -2.31
CA GLU A 335 -10.25 -15.47 -2.81
C GLU A 335 -11.04 -14.59 -1.84
N GLN A 336 -11.88 -13.72 -2.41
CA GLN A 336 -12.79 -12.85 -1.70
C GLN A 336 -14.21 -13.06 -2.19
N ARG A 337 -15.15 -13.06 -1.24
CA ARG A 337 -16.58 -12.98 -1.52
C ARG A 337 -17.25 -12.01 -0.55
N ILE A 338 -18.03 -11.09 -1.07
CA ILE A 338 -18.83 -10.17 -0.26
C ILE A 338 -20.11 -10.88 0.16
N VAL A 339 -20.43 -10.83 1.47
CA VAL A 339 -21.57 -11.54 2.05
C VAL A 339 -22.59 -10.53 2.56
N ALA A 340 -23.80 -10.58 2.01
CA ALA A 340 -24.89 -9.75 2.51
C ALA A 340 -25.41 -10.32 3.84
N THR A 341 -25.33 -9.52 4.90
CA THR A 341 -25.86 -9.84 6.24
C THR A 341 -26.82 -8.75 6.73
N ASP A 342 -26.52 -8.07 7.82
CA ASP A 342 -27.26 -6.89 8.28
C ASP A 342 -26.74 -5.65 7.52
N LYS A 343 -27.61 -4.72 7.18
CA LYS A 343 -27.23 -3.47 6.48
C LYS A 343 -26.22 -2.59 7.24
N ARG A 344 -26.07 -2.80 8.56
CA ARG A 344 -25.12 -2.10 9.43
C ARG A 344 -23.77 -2.79 9.50
N VAL A 345 -23.66 -3.98 8.92
CA VAL A 345 -22.46 -4.81 9.03
C VAL A 345 -21.87 -5.07 7.64
N PHE A 346 -20.63 -4.67 7.45
CA PHE A 346 -19.84 -5.07 6.29
C PHE A 346 -19.27 -6.45 6.55
N THR A 347 -19.53 -7.39 5.65
CA THR A 347 -19.12 -8.80 5.82
C THR A 347 -18.38 -9.29 4.60
N VAL A 348 -17.18 -9.83 4.84
CA VAL A 348 -16.31 -10.40 3.80
C VAL A 348 -15.96 -11.83 4.16
N GLU A 349 -16.06 -12.72 3.19
CA GLU A 349 -15.49 -14.07 3.25
C GLU A 349 -14.15 -14.07 2.53
N ARG A 350 -13.13 -14.62 3.16
CA ARG A 350 -11.80 -14.82 2.58
C ARG A 350 -11.46 -16.30 2.62
N SER A 351 -10.97 -16.85 1.51
CA SER A 351 -10.60 -18.27 1.41
C SER A 351 -9.21 -18.43 0.80
N GLY A 352 -8.34 -19.18 1.47
CA GLY A 352 -6.98 -19.43 1.02
C GLY A 352 -6.24 -20.39 1.95
N GLY A 353 -5.27 -21.14 1.42
CA GLY A 353 -4.46 -22.06 2.20
C GLY A 353 -5.23 -23.14 2.94
N GLY A 354 -6.44 -23.48 2.47
CA GLY A 354 -7.30 -24.50 3.10
C GLY A 354 -8.12 -24.00 4.29
N GLU A 355 -8.18 -22.69 4.50
CA GLU A 355 -9.04 -22.07 5.53
C GLU A 355 -10.04 -21.09 4.92
N THR A 356 -11.14 -20.88 5.61
CA THR A 356 -12.17 -19.89 5.28
C THR A 356 -12.43 -19.03 6.49
N LEU A 357 -12.38 -17.71 6.29
CA LEU A 357 -12.64 -16.70 7.31
C LEU A 357 -13.89 -15.90 6.95
N LEU A 358 -14.70 -15.57 7.96
CA LEU A 358 -15.80 -14.61 7.87
C LEU A 358 -15.46 -13.40 8.74
N LEU A 359 -15.40 -12.24 8.12
CA LEU A 359 -14.90 -10.99 8.70
C LEU A 359 -16.07 -10.02 8.76
N TYR A 360 -16.52 -9.71 9.98
CA TYR A 360 -17.69 -8.85 10.26
C TYR A 360 -17.24 -7.53 10.84
N THR A 361 -17.73 -6.41 10.31
CA THR A 361 -17.48 -5.06 10.84
C THR A 361 -18.78 -4.28 10.93
N ASN A 362 -19.19 -3.90 12.15
CA ASN A 362 -20.31 -3.03 12.42
C ASN A 362 -19.91 -1.56 12.17
N VAL A 363 -20.54 -0.92 11.20
CA VAL A 363 -20.29 0.49 10.85
C VAL A 363 -21.24 1.47 11.55
N SER A 364 -22.07 0.97 12.49
CA SER A 364 -23.10 1.75 13.19
C SER A 364 -22.84 1.85 14.68
N ASP A 365 -23.55 2.75 15.32
CA ASP A 365 -23.61 2.93 16.78
C ASP A 365 -24.61 1.99 17.48
N ASP A 366 -25.31 1.16 16.71
CA ASP A 366 -26.23 0.15 17.22
C ASP A 366 -25.54 -1.18 17.50
N ARG A 367 -26.00 -1.90 18.51
CA ARG A 367 -25.64 -3.31 18.71
C ARG A 367 -26.30 -4.19 17.65
N VAL A 368 -25.54 -5.10 17.03
CA VAL A 368 -26.02 -6.05 16.01
C VAL A 368 -25.74 -7.49 16.45
N VAL A 369 -26.68 -8.39 16.16
CA VAL A 369 -26.50 -9.84 16.37
C VAL A 369 -26.77 -10.57 15.06
N ILE A 370 -25.81 -11.41 14.65
CA ILE A 370 -25.89 -12.22 13.43
C ILE A 370 -25.81 -13.70 13.81
N ALA A 371 -26.71 -14.51 13.26
CA ALA A 371 -26.69 -15.96 13.46
C ALA A 371 -25.59 -16.59 12.60
N ALA A 372 -24.38 -16.59 13.13
CA ALA A 372 -23.20 -17.20 12.53
C ALA A 372 -22.25 -17.68 13.64
N SER A 373 -21.64 -18.84 13.45
CA SER A 373 -20.72 -19.47 14.42
C SER A 373 -19.34 -19.64 13.82
N GLY A 374 -18.33 -19.82 14.67
CA GLY A 374 -16.95 -20.05 14.27
C GLY A 374 -15.97 -19.75 15.41
N THR A 375 -14.69 -19.98 15.17
CA THR A 375 -13.64 -19.63 16.13
C THR A 375 -13.21 -18.18 15.96
N ASN A 376 -13.35 -17.35 17.01
CA ASN A 376 -12.90 -15.96 17.02
C ASN A 376 -11.36 -15.92 16.96
N LEU A 377 -10.81 -15.25 15.94
CA LEU A 377 -9.36 -15.20 15.70
C LEU A 377 -8.58 -14.45 16.79
N PHE A 378 -9.21 -13.52 17.52
CA PHE A 378 -8.55 -12.74 18.56
C PHE A 378 -8.51 -13.44 19.93
N THR A 379 -9.53 -14.26 20.24
CA THR A 379 -9.65 -14.93 21.52
C THR A 379 -9.36 -16.43 21.45
N GLY A 380 -9.46 -17.04 20.25
CA GLY A 380 -9.38 -18.48 20.06
C GLY A 380 -10.62 -19.24 20.55
N GLU A 381 -11.67 -18.54 20.98
CA GLU A 381 -12.89 -19.15 21.50
C GLU A 381 -13.91 -19.38 20.40
N TRP A 382 -14.67 -20.49 20.54
CA TRP A 382 -15.83 -20.74 19.69
C TRP A 382 -17.00 -19.86 20.09
N VAL A 383 -17.64 -19.22 19.12
CA VAL A 383 -18.85 -18.43 19.30
C VAL A 383 -20.02 -19.04 18.54
N GLU A 384 -21.20 -19.04 19.16
CA GLU A 384 -22.46 -19.55 18.57
C GLU A 384 -23.22 -18.47 17.79
N ALA A 385 -22.88 -17.20 18.02
CA ALA A 385 -23.44 -16.06 17.31
C ALA A 385 -22.43 -14.91 17.29
N VAL A 386 -22.45 -14.13 16.23
CA VAL A 386 -21.69 -12.88 16.13
C VAL A 386 -22.47 -11.78 16.84
N VAL A 387 -21.91 -11.23 17.90
CA VAL A 387 -22.46 -10.11 18.66
C VAL A 387 -21.48 -8.95 18.52
N LEU A 388 -21.91 -7.87 17.90
CA LEU A 388 -21.11 -6.67 17.67
C LEU A 388 -21.75 -5.49 18.39
N GLU A 389 -21.03 -4.88 19.30
CA GLU A 389 -21.42 -3.59 19.89
C GLU A 389 -21.21 -2.46 18.87
N ALA A 390 -21.42 -1.19 19.24
CA ALA A 390 -21.19 -0.04 18.39
C ALA A 390 -19.76 -0.03 17.85
N TYR A 391 -19.60 0.04 16.52
CA TYR A 391 -18.30 0.07 15.82
C TYR A 391 -17.35 -1.08 16.19
N ASP A 392 -17.93 -2.25 16.52
CA ASP A 392 -17.18 -3.46 16.83
C ASP A 392 -16.92 -4.29 15.56
N PHE A 393 -15.95 -5.20 15.64
CA PHE A 393 -15.67 -6.15 14.57
C PHE A 393 -15.33 -7.53 15.14
N MET A 394 -15.56 -8.56 14.34
CA MET A 394 -15.25 -9.94 14.70
C MET A 394 -14.77 -10.72 13.48
N TRP A 395 -13.66 -11.40 13.61
CA TRP A 395 -13.10 -12.28 12.57
C TRP A 395 -13.22 -13.73 13.02
N LEU A 396 -13.93 -14.52 12.22
CA LEU A 396 -14.21 -15.92 12.54
C LEU A 396 -13.56 -16.85 11.53
N LYS A 397 -12.90 -17.87 12.03
CA LYS A 397 -12.50 -19.04 11.24
C LYS A 397 -13.67 -20.02 11.21
N GLN A 398 -14.01 -20.45 10.00
CA GLN A 398 -15.00 -21.52 9.77
C GLN A 398 -14.33 -22.89 9.92
N GLU A 399 -15.10 -23.89 10.38
CA GLU A 399 -14.63 -25.28 10.45
C GLU A 399 -14.58 -25.98 9.08
#